data_98dbb59eb71d298756152723e0bf33be
#
_entry.id   98dbb59eb71d298756152723e0bf33be
#
_cell.length_a   1.000
_cell.length_b   1.000
_cell.length_c   1.000
_cell.angle_alpha   90.00
_cell.angle_beta   90.00
_cell.angle_gamma   90.00
#
_symmetry.space_group_name_H-M   'P 1'
#
loop_
_entity.id
_entity.type
_entity.pdbx_description
1 polymer ?
#
loop_
_entity_poly.entity_id
_entity_poly.type
_entity_poly.pdbx_seq_one_letter_code
_entity_poly.pdbx_strand_id
1 'polypeptide(L)'
;ELKSLPEPDLAGLREALAMAAEATDADRTFHANQLEVERLTRETTDLHSHIAGAPSDMDSCARLRVPANATIRSYRERLDSFKRAIKDEEDKITAAKKTAEAIHAELVRLQRLGQLPTDEALRQSREHRDHGWTLVLADWKGGGTQEELIAGLPLDQAFPLTVQKADGIVDQLRFEAEAVAQAEEKRAQLGDLAVQTDASRTKSTEIQGDWDACLKAWDAEWSDCGIRPLSPLEMEEWRTNWTDFRDRLGKLRSAEEALKQKAQQIKQAKKSLAAVLGQSEEKAFSLLFAAAKKLVQDGEQSKG
;
A
#
# COMPACT_ATOMS: atom_id res chain seq x y z
N GLU A 1 68.08 -68.52 5.02
CA GLU A 1 66.76 -68.67 4.36
C GLU A 1 66.25 -67.22 4.09
N LEU A 2 66.40 -66.79 2.86
CA LEU A 2 65.77 -65.56 2.37
C LEU A 2 64.27 -65.83 2.22
N LYS A 3 63.46 -65.35 3.15
CA LYS A 3 62.00 -65.28 2.96
C LYS A 3 61.72 -64.43 1.73
N SER A 4 61.30 -65.09 0.65
CA SER A 4 60.75 -64.43 -0.54
C SER A 4 59.58 -63.53 -0.12
N LEU A 5 59.78 -62.28 -0.33
CA LEU A 5 58.67 -61.33 -0.22
C LEU A 5 57.55 -61.79 -1.15
N PRO A 6 56.30 -61.85 -0.76
CA PRO A 6 55.21 -62.24 -1.64
C PRO A 6 55.23 -61.29 -2.84
N GLU A 7 55.18 -61.91 -4.06
CA GLU A 7 55.03 -61.13 -5.30
C GLU A 7 53.80 -60.18 -5.16
N PRO A 8 53.94 -58.92 -5.48
CA PRO A 8 52.81 -57.98 -5.37
C PRO A 8 51.67 -58.45 -6.29
N ASP A 9 50.47 -58.55 -5.76
CA ASP A 9 49.27 -58.87 -6.55
C ASP A 9 49.03 -57.75 -7.58
N LEU A 10 49.67 -57.82 -8.71
CA LEU A 10 49.60 -56.88 -9.82
C LEU A 10 48.19 -56.79 -10.42
N ALA A 11 47.39 -57.87 -10.32
CA ALA A 11 45.99 -57.82 -10.80
C ALA A 11 45.10 -56.99 -9.87
N GLY A 12 45.15 -57.25 -8.57
CA GLY A 12 44.44 -56.49 -7.58
C GLY A 12 44.89 -55.00 -7.54
N LEU A 13 46.20 -54.78 -7.81
CA LEU A 13 46.75 -53.43 -7.87
C LEU A 13 46.24 -52.65 -9.09
N ARG A 14 46.09 -53.26 -10.24
CA ARG A 14 45.51 -52.69 -11.46
C ARG A 14 44.03 -52.36 -11.29
N GLU A 15 43.27 -53.27 -10.69
CA GLU A 15 41.84 -53.04 -10.39
C GLU A 15 41.65 -51.88 -9.41
N ALA A 16 42.40 -51.85 -8.32
CA ALA A 16 42.38 -50.73 -7.36
C ALA A 16 42.76 -49.36 -7.99
N LEU A 17 43.77 -49.42 -8.93
CA LEU A 17 44.17 -48.23 -9.68
C LEU A 17 43.06 -47.75 -10.66
N ALA A 18 42.37 -48.64 -11.33
CA ALA A 18 41.26 -48.27 -12.22
C ALA A 18 40.12 -47.63 -11.46
N MET A 19 39.73 -48.22 -10.31
CA MET A 19 38.74 -47.60 -9.42
C MET A 19 39.20 -46.25 -8.85
N ALA A 20 40.48 -46.14 -8.50
CA ALA A 20 41.05 -44.91 -7.99
C ALA A 20 41.22 -43.80 -9.05
N ALA A 21 41.37 -44.17 -10.32
CA ALA A 21 41.41 -43.20 -11.42
C ALA A 21 40.13 -42.40 -11.53
N GLU A 22 38.96 -43.02 -11.30
CA GLU A 22 37.68 -42.34 -11.26
C GLU A 22 37.58 -41.33 -10.09
N ALA A 23 38.24 -41.60 -8.96
CA ALA A 23 38.26 -40.71 -7.80
C ALA A 23 39.28 -39.54 -7.92
N THR A 24 40.16 -39.56 -8.94
CA THR A 24 41.19 -38.52 -9.11
C THR A 24 40.61 -37.15 -9.37
N ASP A 25 39.55 -37.05 -10.18
CA ASP A 25 38.85 -35.79 -10.44
C ASP A 25 38.07 -35.31 -9.19
N ALA A 26 37.48 -36.23 -8.45
CA ALA A 26 36.82 -35.96 -7.18
C ALA A 26 37.80 -35.35 -6.16
N ASP A 27 39.01 -35.95 -5.99
CA ASP A 27 40.05 -35.45 -5.08
C ASP A 27 40.54 -34.04 -5.49
N ARG A 28 40.83 -33.86 -6.79
CA ARG A 28 41.28 -32.56 -7.32
C ARG A 28 40.27 -31.43 -7.09
N THR A 29 38.97 -31.69 -7.21
CA THR A 29 37.94 -30.70 -7.11
C THR A 29 37.32 -30.59 -5.71
N PHE A 30 37.67 -31.51 -4.80
CA PHE A 30 37.06 -31.62 -3.46
C PHE A 30 37.16 -30.32 -2.66
N HIS A 31 38.34 -29.74 -2.58
CA HIS A 31 38.56 -28.51 -1.82
C HIS A 31 37.79 -27.30 -2.41
N ALA A 32 37.75 -27.19 -3.73
CA ALA A 32 36.96 -26.13 -4.38
C ALA A 32 35.45 -26.28 -4.11
N ASN A 33 34.95 -27.51 -4.12
CA ASN A 33 33.56 -27.80 -3.78
C ASN A 33 33.26 -27.53 -2.29
N GLN A 34 34.23 -27.80 -1.40
CA GLN A 34 34.08 -27.43 0.02
C GLN A 34 33.96 -25.94 0.23
N LEU A 35 34.79 -25.13 -0.41
CA LEU A 35 34.71 -23.67 -0.36
C LEU A 35 33.38 -23.15 -0.94
N GLU A 36 32.87 -23.81 -1.98
CA GLU A 36 31.59 -23.46 -2.57
C GLU A 36 30.42 -23.75 -1.61
N VAL A 37 30.44 -24.89 -0.91
CA VAL A 37 29.45 -25.20 0.13
C VAL A 37 29.50 -24.16 1.25
N GLU A 38 30.70 -23.80 1.73
CA GLU A 38 30.86 -22.78 2.76
C GLU A 38 30.33 -21.40 2.31
N ARG A 39 30.58 -21.04 1.04
CA ARG A 39 30.04 -19.79 0.47
C ARG A 39 28.50 -19.81 0.43
N LEU A 40 27.92 -20.88 -0.13
CA LEU A 40 26.48 -21.06 -0.23
C LEU A 40 25.81 -21.09 1.15
N THR A 41 26.46 -21.70 2.15
CA THR A 41 25.96 -21.74 3.54
C THR A 41 25.86 -20.33 4.10
N ARG A 42 26.92 -19.51 3.95
CA ARG A 42 26.90 -18.11 4.41
C ARG A 42 25.82 -17.29 3.73
N GLU A 43 25.73 -17.37 2.39
CA GLU A 43 24.72 -16.64 1.63
C GLU A 43 23.29 -17.06 1.99
N THR A 44 23.06 -18.37 2.19
CA THR A 44 21.74 -18.89 2.56
C THR A 44 21.35 -18.45 3.98
N THR A 45 22.32 -18.46 4.91
CA THR A 45 22.08 -17.98 6.29
C THR A 45 21.76 -16.49 6.32
N ASP A 46 22.46 -15.69 5.52
CA ASP A 46 22.22 -14.26 5.40
C ASP A 46 20.81 -13.99 4.84
N LEU A 47 20.45 -14.60 3.74
CA LEU A 47 19.10 -14.48 3.17
C LEU A 47 18.01 -14.92 4.15
N HIS A 48 18.22 -16.03 4.89
CA HIS A 48 17.27 -16.49 5.89
C HIS A 48 17.06 -15.46 7.01
N SER A 49 18.11 -14.76 7.43
CA SER A 49 18.03 -13.74 8.47
C SER A 49 17.18 -12.52 8.09
N HIS A 50 17.01 -12.26 6.80
CA HIS A 50 16.19 -11.16 6.27
C HIS A 50 14.70 -11.51 6.11
N ILE A 51 14.30 -12.78 6.35
CA ILE A 51 12.91 -13.21 6.26
C ILE A 51 12.22 -13.03 7.61
N ALA A 52 11.58 -11.90 7.81
CA ALA A 52 10.91 -11.57 9.07
C ALA A 52 9.82 -12.59 9.44
N GLY A 53 9.82 -13.06 10.69
CA GLY A 53 8.81 -14.01 11.19
C GLY A 53 8.97 -15.44 10.68
N ALA A 54 10.02 -15.76 9.91
CA ALA A 54 10.29 -17.12 9.42
C ALA A 54 10.66 -18.06 10.57
N PRO A 55 10.35 -19.38 10.44
CA PRO A 55 10.89 -20.39 11.33
C PRO A 55 12.42 -20.35 11.37
N SER A 56 13.02 -20.58 12.54
CA SER A 56 14.49 -20.60 12.71
C SER A 56 15.16 -21.77 11.95
N ASP A 57 14.44 -22.84 11.71
CA ASP A 57 14.89 -23.96 10.89
C ASP A 57 14.69 -23.66 9.40
N MET A 58 15.78 -23.71 8.63
CA MET A 58 15.80 -23.40 7.20
C MET A 58 14.90 -24.33 6.37
N ASP A 59 14.86 -25.62 6.71
CA ASP A 59 14.05 -26.59 5.96
C ASP A 59 12.54 -26.35 6.22
N SER A 60 12.18 -25.99 7.44
CA SER A 60 10.81 -25.60 7.77
C SER A 60 10.42 -24.30 7.08
N CYS A 61 11.32 -23.31 7.04
CA CYS A 61 11.12 -22.07 6.32
C CYS A 61 10.90 -22.31 4.81
N ALA A 62 11.71 -23.14 4.18
CA ALA A 62 11.60 -23.44 2.75
C ALA A 62 10.30 -24.16 2.37
N ARG A 63 9.69 -24.90 3.31
CA ARG A 63 8.44 -25.66 3.13
C ARG A 63 7.16 -24.86 3.40
N LEU A 64 7.27 -23.59 3.80
CA LEU A 64 6.11 -22.76 4.01
C LEU A 64 5.23 -22.68 2.75
N ARG A 65 3.92 -22.77 2.94
CA ARG A 65 2.92 -22.58 1.88
C ARG A 65 2.51 -21.11 1.85
N VAL A 66 3.32 -20.30 1.20
CA VAL A 66 3.08 -18.86 1.13
C VAL A 66 2.16 -18.49 -0.04
N PRO A 67 1.32 -17.45 0.09
CA PRO A 67 0.46 -16.95 -0.98
C PRO A 67 1.23 -16.61 -2.25
N ALA A 68 0.59 -16.78 -3.40
CA ALA A 68 1.20 -16.42 -4.68
C ALA A 68 1.35 -14.89 -4.83
N ASN A 69 2.34 -14.45 -5.63
CA ASN A 69 2.52 -13.01 -5.91
C ASN A 69 1.26 -12.37 -6.51
N ALA A 70 0.49 -13.10 -7.32
CA ALA A 70 -0.76 -12.62 -7.88
C ALA A 70 -1.81 -12.35 -6.78
N THR A 71 -1.89 -13.22 -5.76
CA THR A 71 -2.77 -13.04 -4.61
C THR A 71 -2.37 -11.81 -3.81
N ILE A 72 -1.08 -11.66 -3.47
CA ILE A 72 -0.54 -10.50 -2.73
C ILE A 72 -0.86 -9.20 -3.48
N ARG A 73 -0.61 -9.16 -4.79
CA ARG A 73 -0.90 -8.00 -5.65
C ARG A 73 -2.39 -7.67 -5.69
N SER A 74 -3.26 -8.67 -5.79
CA SER A 74 -4.71 -8.48 -5.78
C SER A 74 -5.19 -7.81 -4.48
N TYR A 75 -4.69 -8.24 -3.32
CA TYR A 75 -4.99 -7.60 -2.04
C TYR A 75 -4.47 -6.17 -1.97
N ARG A 76 -3.25 -5.91 -2.47
CA ARG A 76 -2.71 -4.56 -2.56
C ARG A 76 -3.60 -3.64 -3.38
N GLU A 77 -3.97 -4.06 -4.59
CA GLU A 77 -4.82 -3.27 -5.48
C GLU A 77 -6.20 -2.99 -4.87
N ARG A 78 -6.81 -3.98 -4.19
CA ARG A 78 -8.09 -3.82 -3.49
C ARG A 78 -7.99 -2.83 -2.34
N LEU A 79 -6.98 -2.96 -1.48
CA LEU A 79 -6.77 -2.05 -0.35
C LEU A 79 -6.46 -0.63 -0.83
N ASP A 80 -5.65 -0.45 -1.86
CA ASP A 80 -5.38 0.86 -2.47
C ASP A 80 -6.64 1.47 -3.11
N SER A 81 -7.54 0.63 -3.66
CA SER A 81 -8.83 1.07 -4.19
C SER A 81 -9.74 1.59 -3.09
N PHE A 82 -9.88 0.86 -1.99
CA PHE A 82 -10.69 1.31 -0.84
C PHE A 82 -10.14 2.60 -0.23
N LYS A 83 -8.82 2.72 -0.07
CA LYS A 83 -8.18 3.93 0.46
C LYS A 83 -8.49 5.16 -0.40
N ARG A 84 -8.45 5.02 -1.71
CA ARG A 84 -8.83 6.10 -2.64
C ARG A 84 -10.32 6.44 -2.53
N ALA A 85 -11.19 5.42 -2.50
CA ALA A 85 -12.63 5.63 -2.41
C ALA A 85 -13.05 6.31 -1.09
N ILE A 86 -12.44 5.97 0.04
CA ILE A 86 -12.66 6.67 1.32
C ILE A 86 -12.26 8.13 1.21
N LYS A 87 -11.07 8.40 0.67
CA LYS A 87 -10.59 9.76 0.49
C LYS A 87 -11.50 10.59 -0.42
N ASP A 88 -12.00 10.01 -1.51
CA ASP A 88 -12.92 10.69 -2.42
C ASP A 88 -14.23 11.10 -1.71
N GLU A 89 -14.77 10.24 -0.82
CA GLU A 89 -15.96 10.61 -0.04
C GLU A 89 -15.64 11.65 1.04
N GLU A 90 -14.48 11.61 1.69
CA GLU A 90 -14.02 12.64 2.63
C GLU A 90 -13.84 14.00 1.96
N ASP A 91 -13.29 14.04 0.75
CA ASP A 91 -13.14 15.26 -0.04
C ASP A 91 -14.51 15.87 -0.41
N LYS A 92 -15.51 15.03 -0.76
CA LYS A 92 -16.89 15.47 -1.00
C LYS A 92 -17.52 16.08 0.25
N ILE A 93 -17.37 15.42 1.41
CA ILE A 93 -17.87 15.93 2.69
C ILE A 93 -17.23 17.28 3.03
N THR A 94 -15.94 17.42 2.82
CA THR A 94 -15.18 18.64 3.07
C THR A 94 -15.64 19.79 2.16
N ALA A 95 -15.82 19.52 0.88
CA ALA A 95 -16.33 20.48 -0.10
C ALA A 95 -17.77 20.93 0.25
N ALA A 96 -18.65 19.99 0.59
CA ALA A 96 -20.03 20.29 0.98
C ALA A 96 -20.08 21.15 2.24
N LYS A 97 -19.26 20.87 3.25
CA LYS A 97 -19.16 21.69 4.47
C LYS A 97 -18.74 23.13 4.17
N LYS A 98 -17.69 23.31 3.35
CA LYS A 98 -17.22 24.64 2.94
C LYS A 98 -18.31 25.43 2.20
N THR A 99 -19.07 24.77 1.32
CA THR A 99 -20.18 25.39 0.62
C THR A 99 -21.31 25.77 1.59
N ALA A 100 -21.64 24.89 2.54
CA ALA A 100 -22.65 25.15 3.55
C ALA A 100 -22.27 26.34 4.46
N GLU A 101 -21.01 26.45 4.85
CA GLU A 101 -20.52 27.62 5.62
C GLU A 101 -20.67 28.92 4.85
N ALA A 102 -20.36 28.94 3.55
CA ALA A 102 -20.57 30.13 2.72
C ALA A 102 -22.04 30.51 2.60
N ILE A 103 -22.93 29.51 2.42
CA ILE A 103 -24.39 29.77 2.37
C ILE A 103 -24.91 30.25 3.72
N HIS A 104 -24.42 29.69 4.83
CA HIS A 104 -24.79 30.20 6.18
C HIS A 104 -24.38 31.65 6.38
N ALA A 105 -23.18 32.05 5.96
CA ALA A 105 -22.73 33.44 6.06
C ALA A 105 -23.63 34.38 5.25
N GLU A 106 -24.08 33.95 4.07
CA GLU A 106 -24.98 34.71 3.21
C GLU A 106 -26.39 34.85 3.84
N LEU A 107 -26.93 33.77 4.42
CA LEU A 107 -28.18 33.79 5.15
C LEU A 107 -28.14 34.76 6.33
N VAL A 108 -27.06 34.75 7.12
CA VAL A 108 -26.89 35.72 8.22
C VAL A 108 -26.86 37.17 7.71
N ARG A 109 -26.25 37.40 6.54
CA ARG A 109 -26.25 38.72 5.91
C ARG A 109 -27.66 39.14 5.48
N LEU A 110 -28.43 38.26 4.84
CA LEU A 110 -29.81 38.53 4.43
C LEU A 110 -30.70 38.83 5.65
N GLN A 111 -30.55 38.09 6.75
CA GLN A 111 -31.31 38.31 7.99
C GLN A 111 -31.02 39.65 8.67
N ARG A 112 -29.81 40.23 8.52
CA ARG A 112 -29.45 41.52 9.08
C ARG A 112 -30.05 42.70 8.33
N LEU A 113 -30.57 42.51 7.12
CA LEU A 113 -31.19 43.54 6.31
C LEU A 113 -32.64 43.87 6.75
N GLY A 114 -33.20 43.19 7.74
CA GLY A 114 -34.61 43.26 8.10
C GLY A 114 -34.94 44.11 9.32
N GLN A 115 -35.06 45.42 9.17
CA GLN A 115 -36.11 46.23 9.83
C GLN A 115 -36.88 46.95 8.73
N LEU A 116 -37.95 46.37 8.27
CA LEU A 116 -38.57 46.74 7.01
C LEU A 116 -39.99 47.27 7.25
N PRO A 117 -40.46 48.29 6.44
CA PRO A 117 -41.76 48.84 6.59
C PRO A 117 -42.85 47.76 6.42
N THR A 118 -43.93 47.91 7.13
CA THR A 118 -45.09 47.03 7.04
C THR A 118 -46.05 47.50 5.91
N ASP A 119 -46.92 46.61 5.44
CA ASP A 119 -47.99 46.98 4.52
C ASP A 119 -48.83 48.08 5.03
N GLU A 120 -49.04 48.20 6.37
CA GLU A 120 -49.69 49.25 7.03
C GLU A 120 -48.96 50.61 6.88
N ALA A 121 -47.65 50.61 7.00
CA ALA A 121 -46.78 51.77 6.75
C ALA A 121 -46.89 52.26 5.30
N LEU A 122 -46.97 51.31 4.34
CA LEU A 122 -47.21 51.63 2.93
C LEU A 122 -48.60 52.28 2.73
N ARG A 123 -49.64 51.66 3.34
CA ARG A 123 -51.01 52.21 3.26
C ARG A 123 -51.06 53.62 3.79
N GLN A 124 -50.53 53.87 4.95
CA GLN A 124 -50.53 55.27 5.57
C GLN A 124 -49.71 56.22 4.70
N SER A 125 -48.57 55.82 4.13
CA SER A 125 -47.78 56.68 3.25
C SER A 125 -48.52 57.04 1.95
N ARG A 126 -49.27 56.07 1.39
CA ARG A 126 -50.14 56.30 0.22
C ARG A 126 -51.30 57.22 0.55
N GLU A 127 -51.97 57.04 1.67
CA GLU A 127 -53.02 57.92 2.13
C GLU A 127 -52.55 59.38 2.32
N HIS A 128 -51.32 59.49 2.88
CA HIS A 128 -50.71 60.82 3.06
C HIS A 128 -50.35 61.49 1.72
N ARG A 129 -49.79 60.70 0.75
CA ARG A 129 -49.52 61.17 -0.61
C ARG A 129 -50.84 61.59 -1.32
N ASP A 130 -51.86 60.76 -1.23
CA ASP A 130 -53.15 61.02 -1.90
C ASP A 130 -53.86 62.22 -1.32
N HIS A 131 -53.79 62.44 0.01
CA HIS A 131 -54.21 63.65 0.65
C HIS A 131 -53.44 64.91 0.16
N GLY A 132 -52.10 64.77 0.06
CA GLY A 132 -51.24 65.81 -0.54
C GLY A 132 -51.66 66.18 -1.96
N TRP A 133 -52.02 65.15 -2.77
CA TRP A 133 -52.56 65.42 -4.10
C TRP A 133 -53.84 66.23 -4.10
N THR A 134 -54.75 65.96 -3.16
CA THR A 134 -55.99 66.75 -3.04
C THR A 134 -55.71 68.20 -2.71
N LEU A 135 -54.72 68.53 -1.85
CA LEU A 135 -54.28 69.85 -1.54
C LEU A 135 -53.65 70.57 -2.76
N VAL A 136 -52.81 69.89 -3.53
CA VAL A 136 -52.22 70.38 -4.78
C VAL A 136 -53.33 70.78 -5.78
N LEU A 137 -54.34 69.89 -5.94
CA LEU A 137 -55.51 70.23 -6.80
C LEU A 137 -56.34 71.39 -6.34
N ALA A 138 -56.54 71.59 -5.02
CA ALA A 138 -57.25 72.71 -4.44
C ALA A 138 -56.51 74.02 -4.70
N ASP A 139 -55.21 74.00 -4.48
CA ASP A 139 -54.38 75.20 -4.69
C ASP A 139 -54.30 75.59 -6.18
N TRP A 140 -54.15 74.61 -7.09
CA TRP A 140 -54.14 74.80 -8.54
C TRP A 140 -55.46 75.37 -9.07
N LYS A 141 -56.62 74.99 -8.48
CA LYS A 141 -57.94 75.58 -8.83
C LYS A 141 -58.18 76.92 -8.25
N GLY A 142 -57.25 77.59 -7.59
CA GLY A 142 -57.35 78.95 -7.01
C GLY A 142 -58.04 78.98 -5.68
N GLY A 143 -58.30 77.83 -5.00
CA GLY A 143 -58.96 77.82 -3.68
C GLY A 143 -58.01 78.10 -2.51
N GLY A 144 -56.74 78.20 -2.73
CA GLY A 144 -55.74 78.39 -1.68
C GLY A 144 -55.90 77.37 -0.54
N THR A 145 -54.84 76.74 -0.07
CA THR A 145 -54.94 75.90 1.13
C THR A 145 -54.07 76.45 2.24
N GLN A 146 -54.63 76.46 3.46
CA GLN A 146 -53.89 76.81 4.69
C GLN A 146 -53.40 75.57 5.43
N GLU A 147 -53.70 74.41 4.90
CA GLU A 147 -53.27 73.11 5.48
C GLU A 147 -51.83 72.78 5.04
N GLU A 148 -50.93 72.56 6.00
CA GLU A 148 -49.59 72.17 5.78
C GLU A 148 -49.52 70.65 5.64
N LEU A 149 -49.11 70.14 4.48
CA LEU A 149 -48.93 68.72 4.26
C LEU A 149 -47.74 68.13 5.05
N ILE A 150 -46.67 68.91 5.16
CA ILE A 150 -45.55 68.70 6.05
C ILE A 150 -45.25 70.03 6.75
N ALA A 151 -45.23 69.99 8.08
CA ALA A 151 -45.01 71.15 8.88
C ALA A 151 -43.78 71.98 8.49
N GLY A 152 -43.99 73.25 8.19
CA GLY A 152 -42.92 74.19 7.82
C GLY A 152 -42.41 74.08 6.38
N LEU A 153 -43.06 73.28 5.50
CA LEU A 153 -42.68 73.14 4.09
C LEU A 153 -43.80 73.59 3.18
N PRO A 154 -43.50 74.41 2.14
CA PRO A 154 -44.47 74.77 1.12
C PRO A 154 -44.91 73.53 0.32
N LEU A 155 -46.16 73.54 -0.20
CA LEU A 155 -46.83 72.41 -0.79
C LEU A 155 -46.08 71.83 -2.01
N ASP A 156 -45.50 72.69 -2.82
CA ASP A 156 -44.65 72.30 -3.99
C ASP A 156 -43.39 71.52 -3.64
N GLN A 157 -42.89 71.73 -2.40
CA GLN A 157 -41.75 70.96 -1.88
C GLN A 157 -42.19 69.72 -1.05
N ALA A 158 -43.31 69.84 -0.31
CA ALA A 158 -43.86 68.82 0.58
C ALA A 158 -44.42 67.60 -0.22
N PHE A 159 -45.19 67.86 -1.29
CA PHE A 159 -45.83 66.79 -2.04
C PHE A 159 -44.87 65.85 -2.71
N PRO A 160 -43.80 66.28 -3.42
CA PRO A 160 -42.80 65.34 -3.98
C PRO A 160 -42.15 64.48 -2.92
N LEU A 161 -41.94 64.96 -1.69
CA LEU A 161 -41.39 64.17 -0.57
C LEU A 161 -42.34 63.04 -0.14
N THR A 162 -43.66 63.30 -0.15
CA THR A 162 -44.62 62.21 0.17
C THR A 162 -44.68 61.15 -0.90
N VAL A 163 -44.54 61.51 -2.18
CA VAL A 163 -44.44 60.57 -3.30
C VAL A 163 -43.16 59.71 -3.15
N GLN A 164 -42.00 60.38 -2.98
CA GLN A 164 -40.73 59.74 -2.80
C GLN A 164 -40.73 58.80 -1.60
N LYS A 165 -41.39 59.17 -0.48
CA LYS A 165 -41.52 58.30 0.69
C LYS A 165 -42.36 57.05 0.39
N ALA A 166 -43.53 57.22 -0.28
CA ALA A 166 -44.35 56.06 -0.64
C ALA A 166 -43.67 55.13 -1.59
N ASP A 167 -42.95 55.61 -2.63
CA ASP A 167 -42.18 54.81 -3.59
C ASP A 167 -41.01 54.12 -2.91
N GLY A 168 -40.32 54.83 -2.00
CA GLY A 168 -39.22 54.21 -1.22
C GLY A 168 -39.69 53.02 -0.35
N ILE A 169 -40.94 53.12 0.24
CA ILE A 169 -41.51 52.01 1.00
C ILE A 169 -41.83 50.81 0.08
N VAL A 170 -42.35 51.04 -1.13
CA VAL A 170 -42.61 49.99 -2.12
C VAL A 170 -41.34 49.28 -2.54
N ASP A 171 -40.28 50.03 -2.83
CA ASP A 171 -38.99 49.47 -3.19
C ASP A 171 -38.35 48.64 -2.06
N GLN A 172 -38.51 49.12 -0.81
CA GLN A 172 -38.07 48.35 0.37
C GLN A 172 -38.84 47.05 0.53
N LEU A 173 -40.17 47.05 0.43
CA LEU A 173 -41.02 45.85 0.52
C LEU A 173 -40.70 44.85 -0.61
N ARG A 174 -40.45 45.34 -1.81
CA ARG A 174 -40.04 44.51 -2.94
C ARG A 174 -38.68 43.86 -2.68
N PHE A 175 -37.72 44.61 -2.20
CA PHE A 175 -36.41 44.12 -1.83
C PHE A 175 -36.48 43.05 -0.72
N GLU A 176 -37.39 43.25 0.29
CA GLU A 176 -37.65 42.25 1.33
C GLU A 176 -38.19 40.95 0.76
N ALA A 177 -39.19 41.04 -0.12
CA ALA A 177 -39.75 39.84 -0.77
C ALA A 177 -38.70 39.07 -1.56
N GLU A 178 -37.83 39.78 -2.27
CA GLU A 178 -36.69 39.19 -2.98
C GLU A 178 -35.70 38.56 -1.98
N ALA A 179 -35.39 39.22 -0.86
CA ALA A 179 -34.47 38.68 0.16
C ALA A 179 -35.05 37.44 0.86
N VAL A 180 -36.37 37.44 1.15
CA VAL A 180 -37.04 36.23 1.68
C VAL A 180 -37.00 35.09 0.72
N ALA A 181 -37.28 35.31 -0.58
CA ALA A 181 -37.21 34.27 -1.60
C ALA A 181 -35.78 33.69 -1.73
N GLN A 182 -34.76 34.54 -1.73
CA GLN A 182 -33.35 34.12 -1.72
C GLN A 182 -33.00 33.34 -0.45
N ALA A 183 -33.50 33.75 0.71
CA ALA A 183 -33.23 33.01 1.95
C ALA A 183 -33.86 31.62 1.95
N GLU A 184 -35.07 31.43 1.40
CA GLU A 184 -35.71 30.13 1.25
C GLU A 184 -34.95 29.25 0.26
N GLU A 185 -34.51 29.78 -0.87
CA GLU A 185 -33.66 29.06 -1.82
C GLU A 185 -32.36 28.57 -1.15
N LYS A 186 -31.69 29.46 -0.37
CA LYS A 186 -30.46 29.10 0.35
C LYS A 186 -30.70 28.02 1.43
N ARG A 187 -31.85 28.03 2.10
CA ARG A 187 -32.24 26.98 3.06
C ARG A 187 -32.45 25.63 2.35
N ALA A 188 -33.11 25.64 1.19
CA ALA A 188 -33.25 24.44 0.38
C ALA A 188 -31.88 23.87 -0.04
N GLN A 189 -30.96 24.73 -0.52
CA GLN A 189 -29.60 24.31 -0.89
C GLN A 189 -28.85 23.72 0.32
N LEU A 190 -28.99 24.23 1.52
CA LEU A 190 -28.42 23.65 2.74
C LEU A 190 -29.03 22.29 3.05
N GLY A 191 -30.34 22.11 2.84
CA GLY A 191 -31.01 20.81 2.98
C GLY A 191 -30.43 19.76 2.04
N ASP A 192 -30.25 20.11 0.76
CA ASP A 192 -29.67 19.22 -0.24
C ASP A 192 -28.20 18.85 0.10
N LEU A 193 -27.39 19.83 0.54
CA LEU A 193 -26.00 19.58 0.97
C LEU A 193 -25.93 18.68 2.20
N ALA A 194 -26.89 18.80 3.14
CA ALA A 194 -26.95 17.92 4.30
C ALA A 194 -27.25 16.49 3.88
N VAL A 195 -28.21 16.25 2.98
CA VAL A 195 -28.54 14.93 2.44
C VAL A 195 -27.34 14.34 1.70
N GLN A 196 -26.66 15.10 0.86
CA GLN A 196 -25.45 14.65 0.14
C GLN A 196 -24.32 14.29 1.12
N THR A 197 -24.11 15.10 2.17
CA THR A 197 -23.10 14.84 3.19
C THR A 197 -23.37 13.55 3.95
N ASP A 198 -24.61 13.30 4.32
CA ASP A 198 -24.99 12.08 5.03
C ASP A 198 -24.92 10.84 4.14
N ALA A 199 -25.27 10.95 2.86
CA ALA A 199 -25.05 9.89 1.87
C ALA A 199 -23.57 9.54 1.72
N SER A 200 -22.68 10.55 1.60
CA SER A 200 -21.24 10.34 1.53
C SER A 200 -20.65 9.74 2.81
N ARG A 201 -21.15 10.12 4.00
CA ARG A 201 -20.75 9.50 5.27
C ARG A 201 -21.14 8.04 5.35
N THR A 202 -22.37 7.71 4.98
CA THR A 202 -22.86 6.32 4.94
C THR A 202 -21.99 5.49 4.04
N LYS A 203 -21.73 5.97 2.83
CA LYS A 203 -20.89 5.29 1.86
C LYS A 203 -19.45 5.12 2.34
N SER A 204 -18.86 6.13 2.97
CA SER A 204 -17.52 6.04 3.57
C SER A 204 -17.47 4.96 4.65
N THR A 205 -18.52 4.86 5.48
CA THR A 205 -18.63 3.80 6.53
C THR A 205 -18.75 2.40 5.92
N GLU A 206 -19.51 2.24 4.84
CA GLU A 206 -19.63 0.96 4.12
C GLU A 206 -18.28 0.54 3.54
N ILE A 207 -17.58 1.46 2.85
CA ILE A 207 -16.25 1.18 2.28
C ILE A 207 -15.24 0.85 3.39
N GLN A 208 -15.32 1.49 4.56
CA GLN A 208 -14.47 1.16 5.71
C GLN A 208 -14.76 -0.26 6.22
N GLY A 209 -16.00 -0.69 6.25
CA GLY A 209 -16.38 -2.07 6.58
C GLY A 209 -15.80 -3.08 5.59
N ASP A 210 -15.84 -2.79 4.29
CA ASP A 210 -15.25 -3.63 3.25
C ASP A 210 -13.71 -3.67 3.34
N TRP A 211 -13.07 -2.54 3.68
CA TRP A 211 -11.64 -2.49 3.98
C TRP A 211 -11.28 -3.42 5.13
N ASP A 212 -11.98 -3.31 6.26
CA ASP A 212 -11.72 -4.13 7.44
C ASP A 212 -11.94 -5.63 7.17
N ALA A 213 -12.96 -5.97 6.37
CA ALA A 213 -13.19 -7.33 5.90
C ALA A 213 -12.05 -7.82 5.00
N CYS A 214 -11.55 -6.95 4.10
CA CYS A 214 -10.41 -7.26 3.24
C CYS A 214 -9.13 -7.48 4.03
N LEU A 215 -8.87 -6.70 5.09
CA LEU A 215 -7.71 -6.89 5.99
C LEU A 215 -7.81 -8.22 6.74
N LYS A 216 -8.98 -8.58 7.24
CA LYS A 216 -9.19 -9.90 7.90
C LYS A 216 -8.96 -11.06 6.92
N ALA A 217 -9.42 -10.92 5.69
CA ALA A 217 -9.17 -11.91 4.65
C ALA A 217 -7.68 -12.00 4.28
N TRP A 218 -6.98 -10.85 4.26
CA TRP A 218 -5.54 -10.80 4.08
C TRP A 218 -4.78 -11.56 5.18
N ASP A 219 -5.13 -11.32 6.44
CA ASP A 219 -4.54 -12.04 7.57
C ASP A 219 -4.79 -13.56 7.49
N ALA A 220 -6.00 -13.96 7.05
CA ALA A 220 -6.37 -15.36 6.89
C ALA A 220 -5.56 -16.08 5.81
N GLU A 221 -5.18 -15.40 4.72
CA GLU A 221 -4.32 -15.97 3.65
C GLU A 221 -2.95 -16.44 4.16
N TRP A 222 -2.47 -15.85 5.26
CA TRP A 222 -1.16 -16.16 5.85
C TRP A 222 -1.25 -17.10 7.06
N SER A 223 -2.44 -17.46 7.50
CA SER A 223 -2.66 -18.30 8.69
C SER A 223 -2.00 -19.66 8.57
N ASP A 224 -2.05 -20.29 7.39
CA ASP A 224 -1.47 -21.61 7.13
C ASP A 224 0.06 -21.63 7.22
N CYS A 225 0.71 -20.49 7.02
CA CYS A 225 2.18 -20.37 7.17
C CYS A 225 2.58 -20.03 8.61
N GLY A 226 1.64 -19.63 9.50
CA GLY A 226 1.95 -19.15 10.83
C GLY A 226 2.68 -17.80 10.86
N ILE A 227 2.68 -17.07 9.74
CA ILE A 227 3.31 -15.75 9.60
C ILE A 227 2.24 -14.69 9.77
N ARG A 228 2.49 -13.70 10.62
CA ARG A 228 1.66 -12.50 10.70
C ARG A 228 2.05 -11.57 9.55
N PRO A 229 1.16 -11.33 8.57
CA PRO A 229 1.52 -10.52 7.43
C PRO A 229 1.70 -9.04 7.79
N LEU A 230 2.60 -8.39 7.11
CA LEU A 230 2.72 -6.95 7.02
C LEU A 230 1.76 -6.42 5.94
N SER A 231 1.94 -5.16 5.52
CA SER A 231 1.18 -4.65 4.37
C SER A 231 1.46 -5.49 3.11
N PRO A 232 0.52 -5.59 2.16
CA PRO A 232 0.76 -6.34 0.93
C PRO A 232 2.01 -5.89 0.15
N LEU A 233 2.37 -4.62 0.21
CA LEU A 233 3.59 -4.09 -0.41
C LEU A 233 4.85 -4.68 0.23
N GLU A 234 4.92 -4.70 1.56
CA GLU A 234 6.04 -5.29 2.31
C GLU A 234 6.08 -6.81 2.12
N MET A 235 4.91 -7.45 2.01
CA MET A 235 4.84 -8.89 1.75
C MET A 235 5.22 -9.29 0.31
N GLU A 236 5.15 -8.39 -0.68
CA GLU A 236 5.75 -8.59 -2.00
C GLU A 236 7.29 -8.72 -1.88
N GLU A 237 7.94 -7.84 -1.13
CA GLU A 237 9.37 -7.89 -0.86
C GLU A 237 9.76 -9.12 -0.04
N TRP A 238 9.01 -9.39 1.03
CA TRP A 238 9.18 -10.60 1.84
C TRP A 238 9.12 -11.88 0.99
N ARG A 239 8.15 -11.96 0.09
CA ARG A 239 7.98 -13.10 -0.82
C ARG A 239 9.15 -13.26 -1.78
N THR A 240 9.71 -12.16 -2.26
CA THR A 240 10.90 -12.16 -3.11
C THR A 240 12.09 -12.74 -2.33
N ASN A 241 12.36 -12.22 -1.14
CA ASN A 241 13.42 -12.67 -0.26
C ASN A 241 13.28 -14.16 0.10
N TRP A 242 12.05 -14.62 0.38
CA TRP A 242 11.78 -16.02 0.64
C TRP A 242 12.05 -16.91 -0.59
N THR A 243 11.71 -16.45 -1.79
CA THR A 243 11.97 -17.19 -3.04
C THR A 243 13.48 -17.32 -3.29
N ASP A 244 14.22 -16.23 -3.14
CA ASP A 244 15.67 -16.20 -3.30
C ASP A 244 16.36 -17.11 -2.28
N PHE A 245 15.92 -17.07 -1.02
CA PHE A 245 16.39 -18.00 0.01
C PHE A 245 16.15 -19.46 -0.36
N ARG A 246 14.92 -19.79 -0.77
CA ARG A 246 14.57 -21.18 -1.13
C ARG A 246 15.40 -21.69 -2.30
N ASP A 247 15.62 -20.87 -3.31
CA ASP A 247 16.42 -21.22 -4.47
C ASP A 247 17.91 -21.41 -4.08
N ARG A 248 18.43 -20.56 -3.17
CA ARG A 248 19.78 -20.68 -2.66
C ARG A 248 19.94 -21.92 -1.79
N LEU A 249 18.97 -22.21 -0.93
CA LEU A 249 18.97 -23.43 -0.12
C LEU A 249 18.96 -24.70 -1.00
N GLY A 250 18.21 -24.70 -2.10
CA GLY A 250 18.21 -25.78 -3.08
C GLY A 250 19.61 -26.01 -3.68
N LYS A 251 20.32 -24.95 -4.05
CA LYS A 251 21.69 -24.99 -4.55
C LYS A 251 22.66 -25.52 -3.47
N LEU A 252 22.52 -25.06 -2.23
CA LEU A 252 23.31 -25.52 -1.10
C LEU A 252 23.14 -27.03 -0.90
N ARG A 253 21.90 -27.55 -0.86
CA ARG A 253 21.62 -28.97 -0.68
C ARG A 253 22.23 -29.82 -1.81
N SER A 254 22.14 -29.35 -3.05
CA SER A 254 22.73 -30.01 -4.19
C SER A 254 24.27 -30.05 -4.10
N ALA A 255 24.90 -28.96 -3.65
CA ALA A 255 26.34 -28.88 -3.47
C ALA A 255 26.83 -29.77 -2.31
N GLU A 256 26.10 -29.79 -1.19
CA GLU A 256 26.40 -30.69 -0.03
C GLU A 256 26.34 -32.16 -0.44
N GLU A 257 25.30 -32.56 -1.18
CA GLU A 257 25.16 -33.94 -1.64
C GLU A 257 26.28 -34.33 -2.63
N ALA A 258 26.63 -33.42 -3.57
CA ALA A 258 27.75 -33.64 -4.48
C ALA A 258 29.10 -33.77 -3.72
N LEU A 259 29.33 -32.94 -2.71
CA LEU A 259 30.53 -33.01 -1.87
C LEU A 259 30.57 -34.31 -1.09
N LYS A 260 29.46 -34.77 -0.53
CA LYS A 260 29.33 -36.05 0.19
C LYS A 260 29.62 -37.24 -0.73
N GLN A 261 29.09 -37.24 -1.94
CA GLN A 261 29.39 -38.30 -2.95
C GLN A 261 30.88 -38.36 -3.30
N LYS A 262 31.52 -37.19 -3.54
CA LYS A 262 32.96 -37.12 -3.79
C LYS A 262 33.77 -37.60 -2.59
N ALA A 263 33.37 -37.21 -1.38
CA ALA A 263 34.05 -37.70 -0.15
C ALA A 263 33.98 -39.24 -0.04
N GLN A 264 32.81 -39.82 -0.37
CA GLN A 264 32.65 -41.29 -0.37
C GLN A 264 33.49 -41.97 -1.45
N GLN A 265 33.54 -41.43 -2.66
CA GLN A 265 34.39 -41.95 -3.76
C GLN A 265 35.88 -41.96 -3.35
N ILE A 266 36.36 -40.80 -2.82
CA ILE A 266 37.75 -40.67 -2.34
C ILE A 266 38.02 -41.67 -1.22
N LYS A 267 37.09 -41.82 -0.25
CA LYS A 267 37.23 -42.75 0.88
C LYS A 267 37.30 -44.20 0.41
N GLN A 268 36.45 -44.61 -0.52
CA GLN A 268 36.44 -45.96 -1.09
C GLN A 268 37.76 -46.26 -1.87
N ALA A 269 38.18 -45.33 -2.72
CA ALA A 269 39.41 -45.42 -3.46
C ALA A 269 40.65 -45.50 -2.54
N LYS A 270 40.71 -44.69 -1.50
CA LYS A 270 41.77 -44.75 -0.47
C LYS A 270 41.80 -46.11 0.21
N LYS A 271 40.64 -46.66 0.60
CA LYS A 271 40.53 -47.94 1.26
C LYS A 271 41.05 -49.08 0.36
N SER A 272 40.64 -49.11 -0.91
CA SER A 272 41.10 -50.10 -1.88
C SER A 272 42.60 -50.01 -2.12
N LEU A 273 43.14 -48.78 -2.34
CA LEU A 273 44.59 -48.59 -2.55
C LEU A 273 45.39 -48.96 -1.30
N ALA A 274 44.97 -48.55 -0.11
CA ALA A 274 45.65 -48.85 1.14
C ALA A 274 45.70 -50.37 1.42
N ALA A 275 44.62 -51.11 1.17
CA ALA A 275 44.55 -52.58 1.33
C ALA A 275 45.54 -53.28 0.45
N VAL A 276 45.62 -52.94 -0.85
CA VAL A 276 46.52 -53.59 -1.81
C VAL A 276 48.00 -53.21 -1.58
N LEU A 277 48.22 -51.91 -1.13
CA LEU A 277 49.55 -51.42 -0.83
C LEU A 277 50.07 -51.86 0.55
N GLY A 278 49.24 -52.44 1.41
CA GLY A 278 49.58 -52.70 2.82
C GLY A 278 49.94 -51.43 3.60
N GLN A 279 49.31 -50.25 3.26
CA GLN A 279 49.60 -48.96 3.84
C GLN A 279 48.40 -48.44 4.65
N SER A 280 48.60 -47.41 5.49
CA SER A 280 47.54 -46.80 6.25
C SER A 280 46.60 -45.98 5.35
N GLU A 281 45.29 -46.08 5.60
CA GLU A 281 44.25 -45.26 4.98
C GLU A 281 44.35 -43.78 5.34
N GLU A 282 45.10 -43.38 6.36
CA GLU A 282 45.28 -42.00 6.79
C GLU A 282 46.14 -41.18 5.81
N LYS A 283 46.93 -41.85 4.95
CA LYS A 283 47.73 -41.16 3.92
C LYS A 283 46.83 -40.40 2.94
N ALA A 284 47.36 -39.31 2.39
CA ALA A 284 46.65 -38.56 1.34
C ALA A 284 46.40 -39.46 0.12
N PHE A 285 45.21 -39.29 -0.53
CA PHE A 285 44.84 -40.06 -1.70
C PHE A 285 45.88 -40.00 -2.81
N SER A 286 46.42 -38.80 -3.08
CA SER A 286 47.45 -38.59 -4.10
C SER A 286 48.73 -39.37 -3.85
N LEU A 287 49.13 -39.58 -2.59
CA LEU A 287 50.30 -40.34 -2.21
C LEU A 287 50.07 -41.84 -2.42
N LEU A 288 48.91 -42.38 -2.04
CA LEU A 288 48.53 -43.77 -2.25
C LEU A 288 48.42 -44.07 -3.74
N PHE A 289 47.79 -43.18 -4.51
CA PHE A 289 47.64 -43.32 -5.95
C PHE A 289 48.98 -43.31 -6.69
N ALA A 290 49.91 -42.39 -6.33
CA ALA A 290 51.25 -42.33 -6.90
C ALA A 290 52.07 -43.57 -6.56
N ALA A 291 52.00 -44.10 -5.33
CA ALA A 291 52.66 -45.29 -4.89
C ALA A 291 52.16 -46.50 -5.65
N ALA A 292 50.85 -46.66 -5.80
CA ALA A 292 50.27 -47.76 -6.56
C ALA A 292 50.66 -47.70 -8.05
N LYS A 293 50.63 -46.53 -8.67
CA LYS A 293 51.05 -46.33 -10.06
C LYS A 293 52.51 -46.71 -10.30
N LYS A 294 53.40 -46.32 -9.37
CA LYS A 294 54.80 -46.65 -9.43
C LYS A 294 55.02 -48.15 -9.36
N LEU A 295 54.37 -48.86 -8.43
CA LEU A 295 54.50 -50.29 -8.28
C LEU A 295 54.02 -51.10 -9.52
N VAL A 296 52.93 -50.64 -10.18
CA VAL A 296 52.49 -51.25 -11.43
C VAL A 296 53.50 -51.02 -12.55
N GLN A 297 54.06 -49.79 -12.66
CA GLN A 297 55.09 -49.50 -13.67
C GLN A 297 56.37 -50.30 -13.44
N ASP A 298 56.83 -50.36 -12.20
CA ASP A 298 58.05 -51.17 -11.85
C ASP A 298 57.84 -52.67 -12.08
N GLY A 299 56.65 -53.21 -11.79
CA GLY A 299 56.27 -54.60 -12.03
C GLY A 299 56.11 -54.96 -13.52
N GLU A 300 55.73 -53.99 -14.37
CA GLU A 300 55.67 -54.16 -15.82
C GLU A 300 57.06 -54.15 -16.45
N GLN A 301 57.96 -53.30 -15.96
CA GLN A 301 59.36 -53.26 -16.43
C GLN A 301 60.18 -54.50 -16.03
N SER A 302 59.86 -55.21 -14.95
CA SER A 302 60.53 -56.40 -14.49
C SER A 302 60.04 -57.69 -15.20
N LYS A 303 58.98 -57.63 -15.98
CA LYS A 303 58.44 -58.78 -16.76
C LYS A 303 58.70 -58.65 -18.26
N GLY A 304 59.29 -57.59 -18.76
CA GLY A 304 59.71 -57.39 -20.14
C GLY A 304 61.22 -57.56 -20.27
#